data_20ab8d8805b238595a1dd9cbe6bdc163
#
_entry.id   20ab8d8805b238595a1dd9cbe6bdc163
#
_cell.length_a   1.000
_cell.length_b   1.000
_cell.length_c   1.000
_cell.angle_alpha   90.00
_cell.angle_beta   90.00
_cell.angle_gamma   90.00
#
_symmetry.space_group_name_H-M   'P 1'
#
loop_
_entity.id
_entity.type
_entity.pdbx_description
1 polymer ?
#
loop_
_entity_poly.entity_id
_entity_poly.type
_entity_poly.pdbx_seq_one_letter_code
_entity_poly.pdbx_strand_id
1 'polypeptide(L)'
;VSPHGLRVGVNKNWDSRWFANKKDFAANIKEDSVIREFVKKKLYLAGISKIEIERQGKTVRLNIFTAQPGRIIGKGGQGIEELKLDVEKICKDKQVFVNVVEVKRPEVDAQLVAENIALALERRIAFRRAMKQAMQRAMRAGAKGIKVSTSGRVGGAEMARTEGYAEGNVPLHTLRADIGYGFAEADTTYGKLGVKVWI
;
A
#
# COMPACT_ATOMS: atom_id res chain seq x y z
N VAL A 1 -13.65 -5.52 -4.30
CA VAL A 1 -13.85 -5.14 -2.89
C VAL A 1 -12.68 -5.66 -2.08
N SER A 2 -12.19 -4.87 -1.10
CA SER A 2 -11.11 -5.29 -0.19
C SER A 2 -11.61 -6.42 0.73
N PRO A 3 -10.88 -7.52 0.85
CA PRO A 3 -11.22 -8.61 1.76
C PRO A 3 -10.82 -8.33 3.21
N HIS A 4 -10.10 -7.24 3.49
CA HIS A 4 -9.58 -6.91 4.82
C HIS A 4 -10.70 -6.65 5.83
N GLY A 5 -11.76 -5.94 5.44
CA GLY A 5 -12.84 -5.56 6.36
C GLY A 5 -13.53 -6.75 7.02
N LEU A 6 -13.70 -7.87 6.29
CA LEU A 6 -14.27 -9.10 6.82
C LEU A 6 -13.29 -9.92 7.68
N ARG A 7 -12.00 -9.60 7.64
CA ARG A 7 -10.92 -10.31 8.34
C ARG A 7 -10.33 -9.55 9.51
N VAL A 8 -10.79 -8.35 9.75
CA VAL A 8 -10.41 -7.57 10.95
C VAL A 8 -10.90 -8.30 12.20
N GLY A 9 -9.98 -8.51 13.15
CA GLY A 9 -10.25 -9.31 14.35
C GLY A 9 -10.11 -10.82 14.18
N VAL A 10 -9.95 -11.33 12.96
CA VAL A 10 -9.66 -12.75 12.67
C VAL A 10 -8.16 -12.94 12.42
N ASN A 11 -7.64 -12.38 11.33
CA ASN A 11 -6.23 -12.47 10.95
C ASN A 11 -5.64 -11.13 10.45
N LYS A 12 -6.43 -10.08 10.38
CA LYS A 12 -6.00 -8.71 10.07
C LYS A 12 -6.27 -7.78 11.23
N ASN A 13 -5.42 -6.78 11.38
CA ASN A 13 -5.56 -5.70 12.36
C ASN A 13 -5.76 -4.35 11.66
N TRP A 14 -6.17 -3.36 12.45
CA TRP A 14 -6.26 -1.99 12.01
C TRP A 14 -4.87 -1.37 11.78
N ASP A 15 -4.77 -0.49 10.79
CA ASP A 15 -3.54 0.27 10.53
C ASP A 15 -3.36 1.45 11.49
N SER A 16 -4.44 1.92 12.11
CA SER A 16 -4.41 2.90 13.21
C SER A 16 -4.74 2.19 14.51
N ARG A 17 -3.81 2.24 15.48
CA ARG A 17 -3.90 1.57 16.77
C ARG A 17 -3.86 2.60 17.88
N TRP A 18 -5.00 3.23 18.15
CA TRP A 18 -5.13 4.22 19.20
C TRP A 18 -6.58 4.38 19.63
N PHE A 19 -6.76 4.92 20.84
CA PHE A 19 -8.04 5.34 21.36
C PHE A 19 -7.98 6.83 21.70
N ALA A 20 -9.06 7.57 21.47
CA ALA A 20 -9.18 8.97 21.80
C ALA A 20 -10.61 9.30 22.29
N ASN A 21 -10.73 10.38 23.05
CA ASN A 21 -12.02 10.91 23.47
C ASN A 21 -12.82 11.42 22.26
N LYS A 22 -14.14 11.49 22.40
CA LYS A 22 -15.06 11.89 21.33
C LYS A 22 -14.71 13.25 20.68
N LYS A 23 -14.13 14.18 21.47
CA LYS A 23 -13.74 15.52 20.99
C LYS A 23 -12.51 15.47 20.05
N ASP A 24 -11.53 14.62 20.36
CA ASP A 24 -10.25 14.57 19.67
C ASP A 24 -10.22 13.54 18.53
N PHE A 25 -11.22 12.65 18.51
CA PHE A 25 -11.26 11.52 17.59
C PHE A 25 -11.24 11.96 16.12
N ALA A 26 -12.09 12.92 15.75
CA ALA A 26 -12.17 13.41 14.37
C ALA A 26 -10.88 14.13 13.92
N ALA A 27 -10.27 14.90 14.81
CA ALA A 27 -9.01 15.59 14.54
C ALA A 27 -7.88 14.59 14.30
N ASN A 28 -7.77 13.54 15.12
CA ASN A 28 -6.76 12.52 14.99
C ASN A 28 -6.91 11.69 13.69
N ILE A 29 -8.14 11.35 13.27
CA ILE A 29 -8.39 10.66 12.00
C ILE A 29 -7.93 11.53 10.82
N LYS A 30 -8.27 12.83 10.84
CA LYS A 30 -7.85 13.75 9.80
C LYS A 30 -6.33 13.85 9.72
N GLU A 31 -5.66 13.99 10.87
CA GLU A 31 -4.19 13.99 10.93
C GLU A 31 -3.60 12.69 10.37
N ASP A 32 -4.13 11.52 10.74
CA ASP A 32 -3.66 10.22 10.24
C ASP A 32 -3.79 10.12 8.72
N SER A 33 -4.89 10.60 8.13
CA SER A 33 -5.07 10.62 6.67
C SER A 33 -4.02 11.49 6.00
N VAL A 34 -3.81 12.72 6.51
CA VAL A 34 -2.81 13.66 5.96
C VAL A 34 -1.39 13.08 6.07
N ILE A 35 -1.04 12.47 7.22
CA ILE A 35 0.26 11.83 7.41
C ILE A 35 0.49 10.71 6.39
N ARG A 36 -0.50 9.82 6.21
CA ARG A 36 -0.40 8.70 5.27
C ARG A 36 -0.22 9.18 3.84
N GLU A 37 -1.01 10.15 3.41
CA GLU A 37 -0.90 10.74 2.07
C GLU A 37 0.46 11.41 1.87
N PHE A 38 0.91 12.21 2.83
CA PHE A 38 2.20 12.89 2.79
C PHE A 38 3.37 11.90 2.69
N VAL A 39 3.43 10.92 3.60
CA VAL A 39 4.48 9.90 3.64
C VAL A 39 4.48 9.07 2.35
N LYS A 40 3.30 8.64 1.89
CA LYS A 40 3.16 7.88 0.66
C LYS A 40 3.64 8.67 -0.56
N LYS A 41 3.33 9.96 -0.63
CA LYS A 41 3.71 10.84 -1.73
C LYS A 41 5.21 11.14 -1.73
N LYS A 42 5.79 11.45 -0.56
CA LYS A 42 7.23 11.76 -0.42
C LYS A 42 8.10 10.52 -0.71
N LEU A 43 7.66 9.34 -0.28
CA LEU A 43 8.45 8.11 -0.32
C LEU A 43 7.89 7.06 -1.32
N TYR A 44 7.16 7.49 -2.33
CA TYR A 44 6.54 6.59 -3.31
C TYR A 44 7.54 5.62 -3.95
N LEU A 45 8.75 6.11 -4.30
CA LEU A 45 9.81 5.31 -4.91
C LEU A 45 10.47 4.29 -3.96
N ALA A 46 10.25 4.41 -2.66
CA ALA A 46 10.76 3.44 -1.68
C ALA A 46 9.90 2.18 -1.59
N GLY A 47 8.72 2.16 -2.22
CA GLY A 47 7.79 1.03 -2.19
C GLY A 47 7.21 0.81 -0.79
N ILE A 48 6.27 1.66 -0.40
CA ILE A 48 5.57 1.55 0.89
C ILE A 48 4.39 0.60 0.76
N SER A 49 4.41 -0.49 1.52
CA SER A 49 3.31 -1.45 1.62
C SER A 49 2.17 -0.90 2.46
N LYS A 50 2.44 -0.59 3.74
CA LYS A 50 1.49 -0.03 4.69
C LYS A 50 2.15 0.91 5.69
N ILE A 51 1.35 1.77 6.31
CA ILE A 51 1.77 2.69 7.37
C ILE A 51 0.87 2.44 8.57
N GLU A 52 1.44 1.93 9.65
CA GLU A 52 0.74 1.79 10.93
C GLU A 52 1.00 3.02 11.80
N ILE A 53 -0.04 3.53 12.44
CA ILE A 53 0.04 4.71 13.31
C ILE A 53 -0.45 4.32 14.71
N GLU A 54 0.41 4.52 15.68
CA GLU A 54 0.10 4.33 17.10
C GLU A 54 0.15 5.68 17.81
N ARG A 55 -0.83 5.96 18.67
CA ARG A 55 -0.88 7.19 19.45
C ARG A 55 -1.00 6.89 20.92
N GLN A 56 -0.13 7.50 21.72
CA GLN A 56 -0.15 7.44 23.18
C GLN A 56 0.01 8.84 23.74
N GLY A 57 -1.08 9.47 24.17
CA GLY A 57 -1.07 10.85 24.64
C GLY A 57 -0.55 11.82 23.57
N LYS A 58 0.58 12.47 23.86
CA LYS A 58 1.26 13.40 22.93
C LYS A 58 2.30 12.73 22.00
N THR A 59 2.41 11.41 22.07
CA THR A 59 3.39 10.67 21.27
C THR A 59 2.71 9.98 20.08
N VAL A 60 3.27 10.13 18.90
CA VAL A 60 2.84 9.46 17.66
C VAL A 60 3.97 8.56 17.16
N ARG A 61 3.71 7.28 17.02
CA ARG A 61 4.65 6.32 16.42
C ARG A 61 4.17 5.92 15.04
N LEU A 62 5.05 6.06 14.06
CA LEU A 62 4.82 5.67 12.68
C LEU A 62 5.66 4.44 12.36
N ASN A 63 5.03 3.30 12.10
CA ASN A 63 5.70 2.11 11.59
C ASN A 63 5.47 2.05 10.07
N ILE A 64 6.52 2.29 9.30
CA ILE A 64 6.48 2.32 7.84
C ILE A 64 7.04 1.01 7.31
N PHE A 65 6.18 0.22 6.67
CA PHE A 65 6.56 -1.04 6.02
C PHE A 65 6.97 -0.77 4.58
N THR A 66 8.21 -1.06 4.23
CA THR A 66 8.80 -0.74 2.93
C THR A 66 9.61 -1.88 2.34
N ALA A 67 9.68 -1.93 1.01
CA ALA A 67 10.54 -2.86 0.29
C ALA A 67 12.02 -2.42 0.28
N GLN A 68 12.28 -1.10 0.41
CA GLN A 68 13.62 -0.53 0.31
C GLN A 68 13.91 0.41 1.49
N PRO A 69 14.20 -0.14 2.70
CA PRO A 69 14.43 0.67 3.90
C PRO A 69 15.59 1.64 3.75
N GLY A 70 16.65 1.28 3.02
CA GLY A 70 17.80 2.13 2.79
C GLY A 70 17.48 3.47 2.13
N ARG A 71 16.43 3.54 1.29
CA ARG A 71 15.98 4.80 0.68
C ARG A 71 15.30 5.75 1.68
N ILE A 72 14.66 5.20 2.69
CA ILE A 72 13.99 5.98 3.73
C ILE A 72 15.02 6.44 4.77
N ILE A 73 15.92 5.55 5.16
CA ILE A 73 16.95 5.85 6.14
C ILE A 73 17.92 6.93 5.63
N GLY A 74 18.31 6.82 4.35
CA GLY A 74 19.25 7.75 3.73
C GLY A 74 20.67 7.59 4.28
N LYS A 75 21.57 8.47 3.85
CA LYS A 75 22.96 8.48 4.31
C LYS A 75 23.03 8.96 5.77
N GLY A 76 23.57 8.13 6.67
CA GLY A 76 23.75 8.47 8.08
C GLY A 76 22.44 8.73 8.87
N GLY A 77 21.27 8.29 8.37
CA GLY A 77 19.99 8.50 9.05
C GLY A 77 19.30 9.84 8.77
N GLN A 78 19.88 10.72 7.96
CA GLN A 78 19.33 12.03 7.63
C GLN A 78 17.91 11.98 7.05
N GLY A 79 17.61 10.96 6.23
CA GLY A 79 16.27 10.81 5.63
C GLY A 79 15.16 10.59 6.66
N ILE A 80 15.44 9.82 7.71
CA ILE A 80 14.47 9.62 8.80
C ILE A 80 14.29 10.90 9.62
N GLU A 81 15.38 11.62 9.92
CA GLU A 81 15.30 12.86 10.68
C GLU A 81 14.51 13.94 9.94
N GLU A 82 14.76 14.10 8.64
CA GLU A 82 14.00 15.00 7.79
C GLU A 82 12.52 14.62 7.73
N LEU A 83 12.22 13.34 7.56
CA LEU A 83 10.84 12.85 7.57
C LEU A 83 10.15 13.09 8.91
N LYS A 84 10.86 12.88 10.02
CA LYS A 84 10.37 13.16 11.37
C LYS A 84 9.99 14.63 11.54
N LEU A 85 10.88 15.56 11.17
CA LEU A 85 10.62 16.99 11.25
C LEU A 85 9.41 17.41 10.38
N ASP A 86 9.28 16.84 9.19
CA ASP A 86 8.15 17.17 8.32
C ASP A 86 6.81 16.65 8.88
N VAL A 87 6.81 15.46 9.48
CA VAL A 87 5.62 14.93 10.13
C VAL A 87 5.30 15.69 11.43
N GLU A 88 6.29 16.14 12.20
CA GLU A 88 6.09 17.01 13.38
C GLU A 88 5.42 18.33 13.03
N LYS A 89 5.74 18.93 11.87
CA LYS A 89 5.03 20.12 11.37
C LYS A 89 3.54 19.86 11.12
N ILE A 90 3.17 18.65 10.71
CA ILE A 90 1.77 18.25 10.49
C ILE A 90 1.07 17.98 11.82
N CYS A 91 1.75 17.32 12.75
CA CYS A 91 1.18 16.85 14.01
C CYS A 91 1.13 17.88 15.15
N LYS A 92 1.44 19.15 14.93
CA LYS A 92 1.45 20.24 15.90
C LYS A 92 1.54 19.80 17.37
N ASP A 93 2.64 20.07 18.07
CA ASP A 93 2.86 19.82 19.51
C ASP A 93 2.92 18.33 19.95
N LYS A 94 3.11 17.39 19.02
CA LYS A 94 3.26 15.97 19.32
C LYS A 94 4.65 15.49 18.97
N GLN A 95 5.23 14.63 19.81
CA GLN A 95 6.49 13.96 19.50
C GLN A 95 6.25 12.83 18.51
N VAL A 96 7.03 12.81 17.43
CA VAL A 96 6.94 11.79 16.39
C VAL A 96 8.14 10.84 16.45
N PHE A 97 7.86 9.55 16.47
CA PHE A 97 8.85 8.50 16.30
C PHE A 97 8.58 7.75 15.00
N VAL A 98 9.59 7.68 14.15
CA VAL A 98 9.51 6.96 12.88
C VAL A 98 10.30 5.67 12.98
N ASN A 99 9.63 4.55 12.75
CA ASN A 99 10.22 3.22 12.70
C ASN A 99 10.05 2.66 11.29
N VAL A 100 11.13 2.14 10.70
CA VAL A 100 11.13 1.57 9.36
C VAL A 100 11.25 0.05 9.47
N VAL A 101 10.27 -0.65 8.92
CA VAL A 101 10.20 -2.11 8.91
C VAL A 101 10.36 -2.63 7.49
N GLU A 102 11.29 -3.55 7.29
CA GLU A 102 11.51 -4.16 5.98
C GLU A 102 10.46 -5.21 5.65
N VAL A 103 9.91 -5.15 4.44
CA VAL A 103 9.07 -6.19 3.87
C VAL A 103 9.97 -7.23 3.20
N LYS A 104 10.13 -8.40 3.84
CA LYS A 104 11.05 -9.46 3.39
C LYS A 104 10.74 -10.01 1.99
N ARG A 105 9.47 -10.03 1.59
CA ARG A 105 9.01 -10.58 0.30
C ARG A 105 8.10 -9.58 -0.41
N PRO A 106 8.65 -8.56 -1.08
CA PRO A 106 7.86 -7.54 -1.76
C PRO A 106 7.04 -8.08 -2.92
N GLU A 107 7.45 -9.21 -3.52
CA GLU A 107 6.73 -9.85 -4.62
C GLU A 107 5.43 -10.55 -4.19
N VAL A 108 5.25 -10.79 -2.89
CA VAL A 108 4.04 -11.41 -2.31
C VAL A 108 3.16 -10.34 -1.63
N ASP A 109 3.65 -9.11 -1.51
CA ASP A 109 2.88 -8.01 -0.97
C ASP A 109 1.94 -7.42 -2.02
N ALA A 110 0.62 -7.55 -1.78
CA ALA A 110 -0.40 -7.17 -2.76
C ALA A 110 -0.35 -5.68 -3.16
N GLN A 111 -0.02 -4.78 -2.21
CA GLN A 111 0.06 -3.34 -2.47
C GLN A 111 1.26 -3.01 -3.36
N LEU A 112 2.42 -3.58 -3.06
CA LEU A 112 3.63 -3.37 -3.85
C LEU A 112 3.51 -3.95 -5.26
N VAL A 113 2.86 -5.10 -5.39
CA VAL A 113 2.58 -5.71 -6.70
C VAL A 113 1.62 -4.84 -7.51
N ALA A 114 0.57 -4.27 -6.89
CA ALA A 114 -0.36 -3.36 -7.56
C ALA A 114 0.36 -2.10 -8.08
N GLU A 115 1.20 -1.49 -7.26
CA GLU A 115 1.99 -0.31 -7.63
C GLU A 115 3.00 -0.60 -8.75
N ASN A 116 3.66 -1.76 -8.71
CA ASN A 116 4.57 -2.19 -9.78
C ASN A 116 3.84 -2.37 -11.12
N ILE A 117 2.63 -2.92 -11.10
CA ILE A 117 1.80 -3.03 -12.31
C ILE A 117 1.40 -1.64 -12.80
N ALA A 118 0.96 -0.75 -11.91
CA ALA A 118 0.60 0.63 -12.25
C ALA A 118 1.76 1.37 -12.91
N LEU A 119 2.95 1.32 -12.33
CA LEU A 119 4.18 1.90 -12.92
C LEU A 119 4.53 1.30 -14.29
N ALA A 120 4.31 0.00 -14.48
CA ALA A 120 4.53 -0.63 -15.77
C ALA A 120 3.54 -0.13 -16.84
N LEU A 121 2.28 0.11 -16.44
CA LEU A 121 1.27 0.68 -17.35
C LEU A 121 1.59 2.14 -17.71
N GLU A 122 2.05 2.95 -16.79
CA GLU A 122 2.53 4.33 -17.03
C GLU A 122 3.70 4.37 -18.02
N ARG A 123 4.59 3.38 -17.92
CA ARG A 123 5.70 3.18 -18.87
C ARG A 123 5.27 2.58 -20.22
N ARG A 124 3.95 2.52 -20.49
CA ARG A 124 3.36 1.99 -21.73
C ARG A 124 3.69 0.52 -22.03
N ILE A 125 3.97 -0.27 -20.99
CA ILE A 125 4.10 -1.72 -21.13
C ILE A 125 2.71 -2.31 -21.39
N ALA A 126 2.59 -3.26 -22.33
CA ALA A 126 1.33 -3.93 -22.63
C ALA A 126 0.75 -4.54 -21.34
N PHE A 127 -0.50 -4.19 -21.01
CA PHE A 127 -1.14 -4.57 -19.76
C PHE A 127 -1.14 -6.10 -19.52
N ARG A 128 -1.37 -6.91 -20.57
CA ARG A 128 -1.32 -8.37 -20.46
C ARG A 128 0.05 -8.87 -20.01
N ARG A 129 1.12 -8.27 -20.54
CA ARG A 129 2.49 -8.60 -20.18
C ARG A 129 2.81 -8.18 -18.74
N ALA A 130 2.42 -6.97 -18.35
CA ALA A 130 2.62 -6.45 -16.99
C ALA A 130 1.94 -7.34 -15.95
N MET A 131 0.65 -7.69 -16.17
CA MET A 131 -0.11 -8.55 -15.25
C MET A 131 0.49 -9.96 -15.16
N LYS A 132 0.76 -10.63 -16.29
CA LYS A 132 1.32 -11.99 -16.29
C LYS A 132 2.70 -12.04 -15.64
N GLN A 133 3.55 -11.05 -15.90
CA GLN A 133 4.89 -10.98 -15.32
C GLN A 133 4.82 -10.80 -13.79
N ALA A 134 3.91 -9.96 -13.29
CA ALA A 134 3.69 -9.77 -11.86
C ALA A 134 3.19 -11.07 -11.20
N MET A 135 2.24 -11.77 -11.84
CA MET A 135 1.72 -13.06 -11.36
C MET A 135 2.82 -14.12 -11.27
N GLN A 136 3.62 -14.28 -12.31
CA GLN A 136 4.74 -15.23 -12.31
C GLN A 136 5.77 -14.95 -11.22
N ARG A 137 6.09 -13.66 -10.97
CA ARG A 137 7.00 -13.28 -9.87
C ARG A 137 6.42 -13.65 -8.52
N ALA A 138 5.15 -13.34 -8.26
CA ALA A 138 4.48 -13.68 -7.02
C ALA A 138 4.43 -15.21 -6.77
N MET A 139 4.09 -15.99 -7.79
CA MET A 139 4.06 -17.46 -7.70
C MET A 139 5.46 -18.05 -7.45
N ARG A 140 6.50 -17.53 -8.10
CA ARG A 140 7.90 -17.93 -7.84
C ARG A 140 8.36 -17.56 -6.44
N ALA A 141 7.88 -16.44 -5.88
CA ALA A 141 8.18 -16.03 -4.51
C ALA A 141 7.42 -16.83 -3.44
N GLY A 142 6.56 -17.79 -3.86
CA GLY A 142 5.87 -18.72 -2.99
C GLY A 142 4.47 -18.28 -2.58
N ALA A 143 3.80 -17.40 -3.35
CA ALA A 143 2.38 -17.15 -3.19
C ALA A 143 1.56 -18.40 -3.49
N LYS A 144 0.51 -18.67 -2.69
CA LYS A 144 -0.41 -19.80 -2.92
C LYS A 144 -1.39 -19.55 -4.07
N GLY A 145 -1.62 -18.29 -4.37
CA GLY A 145 -2.43 -17.84 -5.47
C GLY A 145 -2.41 -16.33 -5.60
N ILE A 146 -2.74 -15.86 -6.78
CA ILE A 146 -2.83 -14.44 -7.09
C ILE A 146 -3.99 -14.19 -8.05
N LYS A 147 -4.70 -13.10 -7.81
CA LYS A 147 -5.71 -12.57 -8.73
C LYS A 147 -5.41 -11.11 -8.97
N VAL A 148 -5.32 -10.72 -10.23
CA VAL A 148 -5.07 -9.34 -10.67
C VAL A 148 -6.23 -8.89 -11.55
N SER A 149 -6.68 -7.65 -11.36
CA SER A 149 -7.72 -7.03 -12.18
C SER A 149 -7.32 -5.60 -12.53
N THR A 150 -7.36 -5.27 -13.81
CA THR A 150 -7.10 -3.93 -14.33
C THR A 150 -8.36 -3.39 -14.99
N SER A 151 -8.79 -2.20 -14.61
CA SER A 151 -10.03 -1.57 -15.08
C SER A 151 -9.76 -0.19 -15.64
N GLY A 152 -10.48 0.19 -16.70
CA GLY A 152 -10.38 1.48 -17.37
C GLY A 152 -10.20 1.33 -18.87
N ARG A 153 -9.66 2.36 -19.54
CA ARG A 153 -9.37 2.35 -20.98
C ARG A 153 -8.09 1.57 -21.30
N VAL A 154 -8.18 0.25 -21.10
CA VAL A 154 -7.03 -0.66 -21.19
C VAL A 154 -6.51 -0.70 -22.63
N GLY A 155 -5.23 -0.41 -22.81
CA GLY A 155 -4.60 -0.35 -24.14
C GLY A 155 -5.02 0.86 -24.98
N GLY A 156 -5.64 1.89 -24.38
CA GLY A 156 -6.10 3.08 -25.07
C GLY A 156 -7.46 2.92 -25.79
N ALA A 157 -8.19 1.85 -25.49
CA ALA A 157 -9.53 1.63 -26.06
C ALA A 157 -10.49 2.77 -25.69
N GLU A 158 -11.41 3.13 -26.60
CA GLU A 158 -12.40 4.18 -26.34
C GLU A 158 -13.36 3.79 -25.21
N MET A 159 -13.79 2.53 -25.21
CA MET A 159 -14.66 2.02 -24.14
C MET A 159 -13.83 1.39 -23.02
N ALA A 160 -14.10 1.79 -21.79
CA ALA A 160 -13.51 1.20 -20.61
C ALA A 160 -13.97 -0.26 -20.45
N ARG A 161 -13.04 -1.12 -20.03
CA ARG A 161 -13.34 -2.51 -19.70
C ARG A 161 -12.50 -2.98 -18.53
N THR A 162 -12.88 -4.09 -17.95
CA THR A 162 -12.14 -4.76 -16.88
C THR A 162 -11.55 -6.06 -17.41
N GLU A 163 -10.25 -6.20 -17.29
CA GLU A 163 -9.52 -7.42 -17.63
C GLU A 163 -8.96 -8.03 -16.34
N GLY A 164 -9.10 -9.34 -16.17
CA GLY A 164 -8.64 -10.02 -14.95
C GLY A 164 -7.98 -11.36 -15.27
N TYR A 165 -6.94 -11.67 -14.51
CA TYR A 165 -6.25 -12.95 -14.54
C TYR A 165 -6.13 -13.49 -13.12
N ALA A 166 -6.18 -14.81 -12.97
CA ALA A 166 -6.01 -15.49 -11.70
C ALA A 166 -5.14 -16.74 -11.91
N GLU A 167 -4.30 -17.03 -10.93
CA GLU A 167 -3.45 -18.22 -10.90
C GLU A 167 -3.37 -18.74 -9.47
N GLY A 168 -3.44 -20.07 -9.29
CA GLY A 168 -3.50 -20.70 -7.98
C GLY A 168 -4.84 -20.53 -7.29
N ASN A 169 -4.85 -20.60 -5.96
CA ASN A 169 -6.08 -20.57 -5.15
C ASN A 169 -6.15 -19.28 -4.30
N VAL A 170 -7.19 -18.47 -4.52
CA VAL A 170 -7.49 -17.27 -3.73
C VAL A 170 -8.89 -17.38 -3.14
N PRO A 171 -9.06 -18.07 -2.00
CA PRO A 171 -10.37 -18.38 -1.41
C PRO A 171 -10.96 -17.18 -0.69
N LEU A 172 -11.62 -16.27 -1.42
CA LEU A 172 -12.17 -15.02 -0.87
C LEU A 172 -13.27 -15.25 0.19
N HIS A 173 -14.02 -16.36 0.09
CA HIS A 173 -15.09 -16.69 1.03
C HIS A 173 -14.58 -17.35 2.32
N THR A 174 -13.37 -17.88 2.34
CA THR A 174 -12.76 -18.48 3.53
C THR A 174 -12.16 -17.40 4.41
N LEU A 175 -12.82 -17.01 5.50
CA LEU A 175 -12.40 -15.89 6.35
C LEU A 175 -11.06 -16.12 7.07
N ARG A 176 -10.74 -17.38 7.40
CA ARG A 176 -9.46 -17.76 8.02
C ARG A 176 -8.27 -17.67 7.07
N ALA A 177 -8.50 -17.60 5.74
CA ALA A 177 -7.42 -17.46 4.76
C ALA A 177 -6.82 -16.07 4.85
N ASP A 178 -5.50 -15.99 4.93
CA ASP A 178 -4.77 -14.73 4.92
C ASP A 178 -4.66 -14.25 3.47
N ILE A 179 -5.42 -13.21 3.14
CA ILE A 179 -5.45 -12.62 1.80
C ILE A 179 -5.02 -11.16 1.92
N GLY A 180 -3.91 -10.84 1.25
CA GLY A 180 -3.48 -9.48 1.02
C GLY A 180 -4.31 -8.83 -0.09
N TYR A 181 -4.55 -7.54 0.01
CA TYR A 181 -5.22 -6.74 -1.01
C TYR A 181 -4.45 -5.46 -1.26
N GLY A 182 -4.22 -5.15 -2.53
CA GLY A 182 -3.60 -3.91 -2.98
C GLY A 182 -4.44 -3.22 -4.03
N PHE A 183 -4.44 -1.90 -3.96
CA PHE A 183 -5.05 -1.03 -4.96
C PHE A 183 -4.06 0.06 -5.37
N ALA A 184 -3.92 0.25 -6.68
CA ALA A 184 -3.11 1.32 -7.24
C ALA A 184 -3.79 1.90 -8.48
N GLU A 185 -3.54 3.17 -8.74
CA GLU A 185 -3.97 3.86 -9.95
C GLU A 185 -2.76 4.17 -10.81
N ALA A 186 -2.86 3.92 -12.11
CA ALA A 186 -1.87 4.30 -13.11
C ALA A 186 -2.38 5.51 -13.90
N ASP A 187 -1.60 6.58 -13.94
CA ASP A 187 -1.92 7.78 -14.71
C ASP A 187 -1.42 7.61 -16.15
N THR A 188 -2.35 7.41 -17.07
CA THR A 188 -2.05 7.26 -18.48
C THR A 188 -2.56 8.44 -19.30
N THR A 189 -2.06 8.59 -20.53
CA THR A 189 -2.51 9.65 -21.45
C THR A 189 -4.00 9.57 -21.78
N TYR A 190 -4.61 8.40 -21.61
CA TYR A 190 -6.04 8.15 -21.87
C TYR A 190 -6.91 8.20 -20.60
N GLY A 191 -6.34 8.55 -19.46
CA GLY A 191 -7.01 8.59 -18.16
C GLY A 191 -6.42 7.61 -17.16
N LYS A 192 -7.05 7.49 -16.00
CA LYS A 192 -6.60 6.59 -14.93
C LYS A 192 -7.01 5.15 -15.17
N LEU A 193 -6.09 4.24 -14.93
CA LEU A 193 -6.34 2.80 -14.88
C LEU A 193 -6.27 2.31 -13.42
N GLY A 194 -7.34 1.70 -12.94
CA GLY A 194 -7.36 1.09 -11.61
C GLY A 194 -6.80 -0.33 -11.64
N VAL A 195 -5.83 -0.62 -10.79
CA VAL A 195 -5.24 -1.95 -10.61
C VAL A 195 -5.62 -2.49 -9.25
N LYS A 196 -6.19 -3.68 -9.19
CA LYS A 196 -6.53 -4.40 -7.95
C LYS A 196 -5.81 -5.73 -7.93
N VAL A 197 -5.20 -6.06 -6.80
CA VAL A 197 -4.44 -7.30 -6.61
C VAL A 197 -4.90 -7.98 -5.33
N TRP A 198 -5.09 -9.30 -5.39
CA TRP A 198 -5.35 -10.19 -4.25
C TRP A 198 -4.29 -11.29 -4.26
N ILE A 199 -3.61 -11.48 -3.14
CA ILE A 199 -2.57 -12.52 -2.95
C ILE A 199 -2.80 -13.25 -1.65
#